data_1571390a830244d9815b3dc79ffa341a
#
_entry.id   1571390a830244d9815b3dc79ffa341a
#
_cell.length_a   1.000
_cell.length_b   1.000
_cell.length_c   1.000
_cell.angle_alpha   90.00
_cell.angle_beta   90.00
_cell.angle_gamma   90.00
#
_symmetry.space_group_name_H-M   'P 1'
#
loop_
_entity.id
_entity.type
_entity.pdbx_description
1 polymer ?
#
loop_
_entity_poly.entity_id
_entity_poly.type
_entity_poly.pdbx_seq_one_letter_code
_entity_poly.pdbx_strand_id
1 'polypeptide(L)'
;MSGRGPSNREVDHICETVEDIKKVHPQLKICACLGLTKEEQAKKLKTAGVDRYNHNLNTSERYHDEVVTTHTYEDRVNTVEMMKDNHISPCSGVICGMGESNEDIIDMAFALRAIDADSIPINFLHPIKGTKFGGLDLLSPMKCLRIIAMFRLINPTKEIRIAGGREVNLRSLQPLALKAANSIFVGDYLITGGQPNEEDYRMIEDLGFEIDS
;
A
#
# COMPACT_ATOMS: atom_id res chain seq x y z
N MET A 1 -7.25 -2.66 -5.68
CA MET A 1 -8.18 -1.73 -5.04
C MET A 1 -9.26 -1.33 -6.03
N SER A 2 -10.52 -1.26 -5.56
CA SER A 2 -11.63 -0.80 -6.37
C SER A 2 -11.62 0.72 -6.47
N GLY A 3 -11.83 1.27 -7.67
CA GLY A 3 -12.15 2.69 -7.86
C GLY A 3 -13.61 3.03 -7.52
N ARG A 4 -14.40 2.01 -7.14
CA ARG A 4 -15.78 2.16 -6.68
C ARG A 4 -15.78 2.42 -5.17
N GLY A 5 -16.65 3.33 -4.71
CA GLY A 5 -16.95 3.49 -3.30
C GLY A 5 -17.88 2.38 -2.78
N PRO A 6 -17.78 1.99 -1.50
CA PRO A 6 -18.72 1.05 -0.88
C PRO A 6 -20.10 1.69 -0.68
N SER A 7 -21.14 0.87 -0.73
CA SER A 7 -22.47 1.30 -0.26
C SER A 7 -22.50 1.39 1.28
N ASN A 8 -23.45 2.13 1.82
CA ASN A 8 -23.61 2.24 3.29
C ASN A 8 -23.85 0.85 3.92
N ARG A 9 -24.61 -0.02 3.26
CA ARG A 9 -24.86 -1.39 3.75
C ARG A 9 -23.58 -2.23 3.82
N GLU A 10 -22.68 -2.10 2.81
CA GLU A 10 -21.38 -2.78 2.85
C GLU A 10 -20.53 -2.27 4.00
N VAL A 11 -20.52 -0.95 4.24
CA VAL A 11 -19.79 -0.36 5.36
C VAL A 11 -20.37 -0.81 6.71
N ASP A 12 -21.69 -0.81 6.86
CA ASP A 12 -22.36 -1.26 8.09
C ASP A 12 -21.97 -2.71 8.43
N HIS A 13 -22.03 -3.62 7.45
CA HIS A 13 -21.63 -5.01 7.64
C HIS A 13 -20.13 -5.16 8.01
N ILE A 14 -19.26 -4.35 7.41
CA ILE A 14 -17.83 -4.33 7.75
C ILE A 14 -17.64 -3.82 9.19
N CYS A 15 -18.35 -2.77 9.59
CA CYS A 15 -18.29 -2.25 10.95
C CYS A 15 -18.70 -3.33 11.98
N GLU A 16 -19.81 -4.03 11.75
CA GLU A 16 -20.24 -5.15 12.60
C GLU A 16 -19.14 -6.23 12.73
N THR A 17 -18.54 -6.59 11.59
CA THR A 17 -17.46 -7.60 11.57
C THR A 17 -16.21 -7.10 12.34
N VAL A 18 -15.84 -5.84 12.18
CA VAL A 18 -14.72 -5.24 12.90
C VAL A 18 -14.97 -5.22 14.40
N GLU A 19 -16.17 -4.83 14.84
CA GLU A 19 -16.57 -4.83 16.24
C GLU A 19 -16.51 -6.24 16.85
N ASP A 20 -16.97 -7.26 16.12
CA ASP A 20 -16.92 -8.64 16.59
C ASP A 20 -15.49 -9.17 16.70
N ILE A 21 -14.61 -8.84 15.75
CA ILE A 21 -13.18 -9.16 15.84
C ILE A 21 -12.55 -8.46 17.06
N LYS A 22 -12.83 -7.18 17.26
CA LYS A 22 -12.26 -6.39 18.36
C LYS A 22 -12.74 -6.88 19.74
N LYS A 23 -13.95 -7.44 19.86
CA LYS A 23 -14.42 -8.08 21.10
C LYS A 23 -13.56 -9.28 21.50
N VAL A 24 -13.14 -10.09 20.51
CA VAL A 24 -12.35 -11.31 20.74
C VAL A 24 -10.85 -11.02 20.77
N HIS A 25 -10.40 -10.11 19.91
CA HIS A 25 -8.99 -9.75 19.70
C HIS A 25 -8.77 -8.24 19.75
N PRO A 26 -8.90 -7.60 20.94
CA PRO A 26 -8.83 -6.13 21.06
C PRO A 26 -7.49 -5.54 20.63
N GLN A 27 -6.39 -6.31 20.72
CA GLN A 27 -5.05 -5.89 20.33
C GLN A 27 -4.80 -5.94 18.82
N LEU A 28 -5.62 -6.70 18.06
CA LEU A 28 -5.42 -6.87 16.62
C LEU A 28 -5.64 -5.56 15.88
N LYS A 29 -4.65 -5.11 15.11
CA LYS A 29 -4.77 -3.92 14.25
C LYS A 29 -5.48 -4.27 12.96
N ILE A 30 -6.55 -3.54 12.66
CA ILE A 30 -7.40 -3.76 11.49
C ILE A 30 -7.17 -2.66 10.46
N CYS A 31 -6.79 -3.07 9.26
CA CYS A 31 -6.64 -2.19 8.11
C CYS A 31 -7.77 -2.44 7.11
N ALA A 32 -8.64 -1.46 6.89
CA ALA A 32 -9.70 -1.53 5.89
C ALA A 32 -9.21 -1.04 4.51
N CYS A 33 -9.75 -1.59 3.43
CA CYS A 33 -9.43 -1.22 2.05
C CYS A 33 -10.71 -1.28 1.18
N LEU A 34 -11.54 -0.24 1.21
CA LEU A 34 -12.88 -0.22 0.64
C LEU A 34 -13.02 0.67 -0.61
N GLY A 35 -11.92 1.30 -1.06
CA GLY A 35 -11.94 2.25 -2.17
C GLY A 35 -12.29 3.68 -1.74
N LEU A 36 -12.99 4.41 -2.59
CA LEU A 36 -13.41 5.79 -2.29
C LEU A 36 -14.56 5.78 -1.28
N THR A 37 -14.40 6.47 -0.18
CA THR A 37 -15.38 6.53 0.91
C THR A 37 -15.87 7.96 1.15
N LYS A 38 -16.95 8.09 1.93
CA LYS A 38 -17.53 9.37 2.35
C LYS A 38 -17.27 9.62 3.83
N GLU A 39 -17.34 10.88 4.23
CA GLU A 39 -17.10 11.34 5.60
C GLU A 39 -17.90 10.55 6.66
N GLU A 40 -19.19 10.30 6.42
CA GLU A 40 -20.04 9.52 7.33
C GLU A 40 -19.56 8.05 7.45
N GLN A 41 -19.03 7.49 6.36
CA GLN A 41 -18.50 6.13 6.35
C GLN A 41 -17.17 6.05 7.11
N ALA A 42 -16.29 7.06 6.97
CA ALA A 42 -15.06 7.17 7.73
C ALA A 42 -15.34 7.21 9.25
N LYS A 43 -16.32 8.02 9.69
CA LYS A 43 -16.74 8.08 11.09
C LYS A 43 -17.23 6.74 11.61
N LYS A 44 -18.05 6.02 10.85
CA LYS A 44 -18.52 4.68 11.21
C LYS A 44 -17.35 3.70 11.36
N LEU A 45 -16.44 3.65 10.39
CA LEU A 45 -15.26 2.79 10.42
C LEU A 45 -14.40 3.08 11.65
N LYS A 46 -14.18 4.36 11.98
CA LYS A 46 -13.45 4.75 13.20
C LYS A 46 -14.14 4.26 14.46
N THR A 47 -15.44 4.48 14.56
CA THR A 47 -16.25 4.05 15.74
C THR A 47 -16.21 2.54 15.92
N ALA A 48 -16.26 1.78 14.83
CA ALA A 48 -16.17 0.31 14.84
C ALA A 48 -14.78 -0.22 15.25
N GLY A 49 -13.73 0.61 15.25
CA GLY A 49 -12.39 0.24 15.68
C GLY A 49 -11.42 -0.06 14.54
N VAL A 50 -11.68 0.43 13.32
CA VAL A 50 -10.69 0.38 12.24
C VAL A 50 -9.49 1.25 12.63
N ASP A 51 -8.29 0.66 12.62
CA ASP A 51 -7.05 1.33 13.00
C ASP A 51 -6.40 2.04 11.82
N ARG A 52 -6.41 1.41 10.63
CA ARG A 52 -5.78 1.91 9.41
C ARG A 52 -6.73 1.83 8.22
N TYR A 53 -6.54 2.70 7.25
CA TYR A 53 -7.24 2.64 5.97
C TYR A 53 -6.26 2.63 4.82
N ASN A 54 -6.32 1.59 3.99
CA ASN A 54 -5.48 1.47 2.80
C ASN A 54 -6.19 2.08 1.59
N HIS A 55 -5.63 3.18 1.08
CA HIS A 55 -6.03 3.76 -0.19
C HIS A 55 -4.82 4.36 -0.89
N ASN A 56 -4.26 3.63 -1.85
CA ASN A 56 -3.02 4.03 -2.53
C ASN A 56 -3.26 5.19 -3.49
N LEU A 57 -2.30 6.11 -3.62
CA LEU A 57 -2.26 7.06 -4.73
C LEU A 57 -2.03 6.34 -6.07
N ASN A 58 -1.36 5.21 -6.04
CA ASN A 58 -0.93 4.34 -7.13
C ASN A 58 0.18 4.94 -7.99
N THR A 59 0.03 6.15 -8.50
CA THR A 59 0.98 6.81 -9.40
C THR A 59 1.04 8.32 -9.11
N SER A 60 1.82 9.08 -9.88
CA SER A 60 1.84 10.55 -9.81
C SER A 60 0.54 11.15 -10.35
N GLU A 61 0.23 12.38 -9.96
CA GLU A 61 -0.90 13.13 -10.50
C GLU A 61 -0.80 13.23 -12.03
N ARG A 62 0.35 13.58 -12.55
CA ARG A 62 0.62 13.73 -13.99
C ARG A 62 0.40 12.44 -14.79
N TYR A 63 0.71 11.29 -14.21
CA TYR A 63 0.58 9.98 -14.87
C TYR A 63 -0.74 9.27 -14.55
N HIS A 64 -1.60 9.89 -13.73
CA HIS A 64 -2.82 9.26 -13.22
C HIS A 64 -3.79 8.82 -14.33
N ASP A 65 -4.04 9.68 -15.31
CA ASP A 65 -4.99 9.42 -16.40
C ASP A 65 -4.54 8.27 -17.33
N GLU A 66 -3.23 8.00 -17.36
CA GLU A 66 -2.68 6.81 -18.03
C GLU A 66 -2.95 5.51 -17.28
N VAL A 67 -3.28 5.57 -15.99
CA VAL A 67 -3.50 4.38 -15.16
C VAL A 67 -4.99 4.17 -14.87
N VAL A 68 -5.70 5.24 -14.57
CA VAL A 68 -7.09 5.22 -14.07
C VAL A 68 -7.96 6.16 -14.88
N THR A 69 -9.17 5.71 -15.22
CA THR A 69 -10.16 6.50 -15.98
C THR A 69 -11.50 6.66 -15.25
N THR A 70 -11.65 6.07 -14.07
CA THR A 70 -12.93 5.99 -13.35
C THR A 70 -13.10 7.02 -12.24
N HIS A 71 -12.01 7.65 -11.82
CA HIS A 71 -11.97 8.66 -10.77
C HIS A 71 -10.68 9.47 -10.90
N THR A 72 -10.62 10.63 -10.25
CA THR A 72 -9.49 11.55 -10.33
C THR A 72 -8.38 11.22 -9.32
N TYR A 73 -7.21 11.78 -9.51
CA TYR A 73 -6.13 11.73 -8.51
C TYR A 73 -6.54 12.43 -7.22
N GLU A 74 -7.24 13.56 -7.33
CA GLU A 74 -7.76 14.32 -6.19
C GLU A 74 -8.75 13.51 -5.35
N ASP A 75 -9.60 12.69 -5.96
CA ASP A 75 -10.50 11.78 -5.23
C ASP A 75 -9.72 10.83 -4.29
N ARG A 76 -8.53 10.40 -4.73
CA ARG A 76 -7.66 9.54 -3.92
C ARG A 76 -7.04 10.31 -2.77
N VAL A 77 -6.47 11.49 -3.04
CA VAL A 77 -5.89 12.37 -2.03
C VAL A 77 -6.95 12.70 -0.97
N ASN A 78 -8.11 13.20 -1.39
CA ASN A 78 -9.22 13.55 -0.51
C ASN A 78 -9.69 12.37 0.37
N THR A 79 -9.68 11.14 -0.18
CA THR A 79 -10.04 9.95 0.61
C THR A 79 -9.00 9.69 1.71
N VAL A 80 -7.71 9.82 1.41
CA VAL A 80 -6.63 9.59 2.40
C VAL A 80 -6.66 10.66 3.49
N GLU A 81 -6.80 11.94 3.10
CA GLU A 81 -6.88 13.07 4.04
C GLU A 81 -8.11 12.96 4.95
N MET A 82 -9.27 12.63 4.38
CA MET A 82 -10.50 12.39 5.13
C MET A 82 -10.34 11.29 6.18
N MET A 83 -9.64 10.19 5.86
CA MET A 83 -9.37 9.13 6.85
C MET A 83 -8.51 9.66 7.99
N LYS A 84 -7.49 10.44 7.69
CA LYS A 84 -6.61 11.06 8.68
C LYS A 84 -7.40 12.04 9.59
N ASP A 85 -8.25 12.89 9.02
CA ASP A 85 -9.08 13.83 9.75
C ASP A 85 -10.05 13.12 10.72
N ASN A 86 -10.46 11.89 10.37
CA ASN A 86 -11.24 11.01 11.24
C ASN A 86 -10.37 10.12 12.16
N HIS A 87 -9.09 10.44 12.34
CA HIS A 87 -8.16 9.71 13.22
C HIS A 87 -8.00 8.22 12.86
N ILE A 88 -8.13 7.87 11.59
CA ILE A 88 -7.76 6.57 11.05
C ILE A 88 -6.39 6.72 10.36
N SER A 89 -5.42 5.90 10.78
CA SER A 89 -4.06 5.98 10.26
C SER A 89 -4.03 5.72 8.74
N PRO A 90 -3.50 6.66 7.92
CA PRO A 90 -3.48 6.50 6.48
C PRO A 90 -2.36 5.54 6.04
N CYS A 91 -2.77 4.47 5.35
CA CYS A 91 -1.89 3.58 4.61
C CYS A 91 -2.08 3.88 3.13
N SER A 92 -1.13 4.58 2.52
CA SER A 92 -1.21 4.98 1.12
C SER A 92 0.11 4.75 0.41
N GLY A 93 0.07 4.09 -0.73
CA GLY A 93 1.26 3.67 -1.44
C GLY A 93 1.16 3.82 -2.95
N VAL A 94 2.09 3.18 -3.62
CA VAL A 94 2.31 3.31 -5.06
C VAL A 94 2.45 1.96 -5.74
N ILE A 95 2.35 1.97 -7.08
CA ILE A 95 2.74 0.88 -7.95
C ILE A 95 3.77 1.43 -8.93
N CYS A 96 4.99 0.91 -8.88
CA CYS A 96 6.07 1.32 -9.77
C CYS A 96 6.27 0.29 -10.89
N GLY A 97 6.58 0.77 -12.09
CA GLY A 97 6.80 -0.08 -13.27
C GLY A 97 5.64 -0.11 -14.25
N MET A 98 4.68 0.83 -14.16
CA MET A 98 3.55 0.96 -15.08
C MET A 98 3.87 1.79 -16.33
N GLY A 99 5.13 2.21 -16.52
CA GLY A 99 5.57 3.05 -17.64
C GLY A 99 5.84 4.51 -17.26
N GLU A 100 5.64 4.85 -16.00
CA GLU A 100 5.92 6.18 -15.44
C GLU A 100 7.41 6.56 -15.53
N SER A 101 7.72 7.85 -15.55
CA SER A 101 9.08 8.39 -15.54
C SER A 101 9.73 8.33 -14.15
N ASN A 102 11.03 8.64 -14.05
CA ASN A 102 11.70 8.77 -12.76
C ASN A 102 11.16 9.97 -11.97
N GLU A 103 10.83 11.04 -12.66
CA GLU A 103 10.23 12.24 -12.09
C GLU A 103 8.87 11.91 -11.47
N ASP A 104 8.05 11.08 -12.13
CA ASP A 104 6.78 10.60 -11.58
C ASP A 104 6.99 9.83 -10.27
N ILE A 105 8.01 8.96 -10.21
CA ILE A 105 8.32 8.18 -9.01
C ILE A 105 8.75 9.09 -7.85
N ILE A 106 9.49 10.16 -8.14
CA ILE A 106 9.88 11.17 -7.15
C ILE A 106 8.65 11.95 -6.68
N ASP A 107 7.79 12.41 -7.61
CA ASP A 107 6.55 13.12 -7.29
C ASP A 107 5.63 12.28 -6.39
N MET A 108 5.51 10.98 -6.65
CA MET A 108 4.77 10.06 -5.78
C MET A 108 5.29 10.06 -4.34
N ALA A 109 6.61 10.04 -4.14
CA ALA A 109 7.19 10.01 -2.81
C ALA A 109 6.95 11.32 -2.04
N PHE A 110 7.03 12.47 -2.73
CA PHE A 110 6.71 13.76 -2.15
C PHE A 110 5.22 13.94 -1.89
N ALA A 111 4.33 13.46 -2.77
CA ALA A 111 2.89 13.48 -2.57
C ALA A 111 2.49 12.70 -1.30
N LEU A 112 3.06 11.50 -1.09
CA LEU A 112 2.82 10.71 0.12
C LEU A 112 3.36 11.39 1.38
N ARG A 113 4.45 12.13 1.28
CA ARG A 113 4.95 12.98 2.37
C ARG A 113 4.01 14.15 2.65
N ALA A 114 3.45 14.78 1.61
CA ALA A 114 2.56 15.93 1.75
C ALA A 114 1.25 15.55 2.47
N ILE A 115 0.63 14.41 2.12
CA ILE A 115 -0.55 13.89 2.82
C ILE A 115 -0.21 13.22 4.17
N ASP A 116 1.08 13.17 4.52
CA ASP A 116 1.59 12.62 5.77
C ASP A 116 1.11 11.17 6.00
N ALA A 117 1.24 10.31 4.97
CA ALA A 117 0.90 8.91 5.07
C ALA A 117 1.77 8.20 6.13
N ASP A 118 1.15 7.40 7.00
CA ASP A 118 1.86 6.70 8.09
C ASP A 118 2.57 5.43 7.60
N SER A 119 1.92 4.73 6.67
CA SER A 119 2.47 3.53 6.03
C SER A 119 2.44 3.69 4.51
N ILE A 120 3.56 3.42 3.88
CA ILE A 120 3.79 3.60 2.45
C ILE A 120 4.13 2.25 1.81
N PRO A 121 3.12 1.47 1.37
CA PRO A 121 3.37 0.25 0.59
C PRO A 121 3.91 0.59 -0.80
N ILE A 122 5.09 0.08 -1.11
CA ILE A 122 5.69 0.14 -2.44
C ILE A 122 5.43 -1.20 -3.13
N ASN A 123 4.56 -1.16 -4.14
CA ASN A 123 4.30 -2.28 -5.01
C ASN A 123 5.12 -2.11 -6.30
N PHE A 124 5.57 -3.21 -6.85
CA PHE A 124 6.18 -3.27 -8.17
C PHE A 124 5.24 -4.01 -9.13
N LEU A 125 5.06 -3.49 -10.32
CA LEU A 125 4.19 -4.12 -11.29
C LEU A 125 4.63 -5.57 -11.55
N HIS A 126 3.67 -6.49 -11.45
CA HIS A 126 3.78 -7.83 -12.00
C HIS A 126 2.92 -7.87 -13.27
N PRO A 127 3.52 -7.76 -14.48
CA PRO A 127 2.76 -7.71 -15.71
C PRO A 127 1.99 -9.00 -15.95
N ILE A 128 0.67 -8.92 -16.09
CA ILE A 128 -0.19 -10.07 -16.35
C ILE A 128 -0.68 -9.99 -17.79
N LYS A 129 -0.41 -11.02 -18.58
CA LYS A 129 -0.82 -11.10 -20.00
C LYS A 129 -2.34 -10.88 -20.15
N GLY A 130 -2.71 -10.01 -21.08
CA GLY A 130 -4.10 -9.66 -21.35
C GLY A 130 -4.62 -8.45 -20.56
N THR A 131 -3.82 -7.90 -19.64
CA THR A 131 -4.12 -6.62 -18.98
C THR A 131 -3.48 -5.44 -19.72
N LYS A 132 -3.89 -4.20 -19.38
CA LYS A 132 -3.34 -2.96 -19.98
C LYS A 132 -1.80 -2.91 -19.92
N PHE A 133 -1.22 -3.34 -18.81
CA PHE A 133 0.23 -3.30 -18.56
C PHE A 133 0.93 -4.65 -18.76
N GLY A 134 0.23 -5.64 -19.31
CA GLY A 134 0.72 -7.01 -19.46
C GLY A 134 1.86 -7.19 -20.48
N GLY A 135 2.16 -6.16 -21.26
CA GLY A 135 3.27 -6.11 -22.21
C GLY A 135 4.52 -5.39 -21.73
N LEU A 136 4.49 -4.86 -20.48
CA LEU A 136 5.63 -4.16 -19.91
C LEU A 136 6.67 -5.14 -19.33
N ASP A 137 7.92 -4.73 -19.34
CA ASP A 137 9.01 -5.47 -18.70
C ASP A 137 9.02 -5.27 -17.18
N LEU A 138 9.50 -6.28 -16.46
CA LEU A 138 9.80 -6.18 -15.03
C LEU A 138 10.89 -5.13 -14.78
N LEU A 139 10.79 -4.43 -13.66
CA LEU A 139 11.87 -3.55 -13.23
C LEU A 139 13.12 -4.38 -12.88
N SER A 140 14.30 -3.79 -13.11
CA SER A 140 15.51 -4.42 -12.62
C SER A 140 15.58 -4.35 -11.09
N PRO A 141 16.15 -5.36 -10.40
CA PRO A 141 16.27 -5.35 -8.95
C PRO A 141 16.96 -4.10 -8.40
N MET A 142 18.00 -3.62 -9.07
CA MET A 142 18.70 -2.38 -8.67
C MET A 142 17.83 -1.14 -8.83
N LYS A 143 16.92 -1.08 -9.81
CA LYS A 143 15.96 0.01 -9.95
C LYS A 143 14.99 -0.01 -8.78
N CYS A 144 14.48 -1.18 -8.40
CA CYS A 144 13.59 -1.35 -7.24
C CYS A 144 14.27 -0.90 -5.94
N LEU A 145 15.51 -1.31 -5.71
CA LEU A 145 16.28 -0.88 -4.52
C LEU A 145 16.49 0.63 -4.47
N ARG A 146 16.79 1.28 -5.61
CA ARG A 146 16.92 2.75 -5.68
C ARG A 146 15.59 3.45 -5.36
N ILE A 147 14.47 2.90 -5.85
CA ILE A 147 13.13 3.42 -5.53
C ILE A 147 12.88 3.34 -4.03
N ILE A 148 13.08 2.19 -3.40
CA ILE A 148 12.85 2.00 -1.97
C ILE A 148 13.74 2.95 -1.15
N ALA A 149 15.02 3.05 -1.48
CA ALA A 149 15.96 3.94 -0.80
C ALA A 149 15.54 5.42 -0.94
N MET A 150 15.10 5.84 -2.12
CA MET A 150 14.61 7.20 -2.37
C MET A 150 13.34 7.48 -1.54
N PHE A 151 12.38 6.55 -1.50
CA PHE A 151 11.19 6.69 -0.64
C PHE A 151 11.57 6.82 0.84
N ARG A 152 12.55 6.04 1.33
CA ARG A 152 13.05 6.16 2.70
C ARG A 152 13.68 7.53 2.97
N LEU A 153 14.49 8.05 2.06
CA LEU A 153 15.13 9.36 2.23
C LEU A 153 14.12 10.51 2.25
N ILE A 154 13.08 10.43 1.44
CA ILE A 154 12.01 11.44 1.40
C ILE A 154 11.06 11.31 2.61
N ASN A 155 10.81 10.08 3.08
CA ASN A 155 9.89 9.77 4.17
C ASN A 155 10.62 9.05 5.33
N PRO A 156 11.57 9.73 6.03
CA PRO A 156 12.53 9.06 6.92
C PRO A 156 11.90 8.42 8.15
N THR A 157 10.78 8.92 8.63
CA THR A 157 10.10 8.47 9.86
C THR A 157 8.90 7.56 9.62
N LYS A 158 8.56 7.32 8.35
CA LYS A 158 7.35 6.57 8.00
C LYS A 158 7.61 5.07 7.85
N GLU A 159 6.54 4.28 7.94
CA GLU A 159 6.61 2.86 7.62
C GLU A 159 6.72 2.70 6.10
N ILE A 160 7.91 2.30 5.61
CA ILE A 160 8.11 1.93 4.20
C ILE A 160 7.95 0.42 4.10
N ARG A 161 6.93 -0.01 3.37
CA ARG A 161 6.58 -1.42 3.23
C ARG A 161 6.87 -1.93 1.84
N ILE A 162 7.66 -3.00 1.73
CA ILE A 162 7.75 -3.76 0.48
C ILE A 162 6.51 -4.65 0.36
N ALA A 163 5.81 -4.55 -0.77
CA ALA A 163 4.53 -5.19 -0.97
C ALA A 163 4.47 -5.97 -2.30
N GLY A 164 3.36 -5.91 -3.02
CA GLY A 164 3.13 -6.75 -4.20
C GLY A 164 4.21 -6.65 -5.27
N GLY A 165 4.50 -7.79 -5.92
CA GLY A 165 5.47 -7.89 -7.00
C GLY A 165 6.94 -7.86 -6.60
N ARG A 166 7.24 -7.85 -5.29
CA ARG A 166 8.61 -7.83 -4.78
C ARG A 166 9.41 -9.05 -5.22
N GLU A 167 8.79 -10.22 -5.23
CA GLU A 167 9.44 -11.50 -5.53
C GLU A 167 10.00 -11.52 -6.97
N VAL A 168 9.18 -11.09 -7.93
CA VAL A 168 9.53 -11.12 -9.35
C VAL A 168 10.43 -9.96 -9.78
N ASN A 169 10.37 -8.82 -9.07
CA ASN A 169 11.16 -7.64 -9.40
C ASN A 169 12.49 -7.56 -8.60
N LEU A 170 12.48 -7.76 -7.28
CA LEU A 170 13.69 -7.75 -6.45
C LEU A 170 14.49 -9.06 -6.54
N ARG A 171 13.81 -10.19 -6.75
CA ARG A 171 14.43 -11.52 -6.88
C ARG A 171 15.35 -11.82 -5.67
N SER A 172 16.60 -12.23 -5.93
CA SER A 172 17.60 -12.50 -4.88
C SER A 172 18.06 -11.28 -4.09
N LEU A 173 17.68 -10.06 -4.50
CA LEU A 173 18.03 -8.82 -3.81
C LEU A 173 16.97 -8.36 -2.80
N GLN A 174 15.93 -9.15 -2.52
CA GLN A 174 14.92 -8.84 -1.50
C GLN A 174 15.53 -8.51 -0.13
N PRO A 175 16.56 -9.23 0.38
CA PRO A 175 17.17 -8.90 1.67
C PRO A 175 17.74 -7.49 1.73
N LEU A 176 18.29 -6.97 0.62
CA LEU A 176 18.83 -5.60 0.58
C LEU A 176 17.75 -4.53 0.71
N ALA A 177 16.53 -4.82 0.28
CA ALA A 177 15.41 -3.89 0.39
C ALA A 177 15.06 -3.58 1.85
N LEU A 178 15.22 -4.54 2.77
CA LEU A 178 14.98 -4.38 4.20
C LEU A 178 16.01 -3.47 4.92
N LYS A 179 17.09 -3.09 4.24
CA LYS A 179 18.01 -2.06 4.77
C LYS A 179 17.44 -0.64 4.65
N ALA A 180 16.45 -0.43 3.79
CA ALA A 180 15.78 0.86 3.61
C ALA A 180 14.29 0.80 3.99
N ALA A 181 13.62 -0.33 3.73
CA ALA A 181 12.27 -0.59 4.22
C ALA A 181 12.31 -1.14 5.65
N ASN A 182 11.26 -0.88 6.42
CA ASN A 182 11.06 -1.38 7.78
C ASN A 182 9.75 -2.16 7.96
N SER A 183 9.14 -2.56 6.84
CA SER A 183 7.95 -3.39 6.82
C SER A 183 7.92 -4.22 5.53
N ILE A 184 7.32 -5.40 5.61
CA ILE A 184 7.15 -6.30 4.48
C ILE A 184 5.74 -6.90 4.51
N PHE A 185 5.14 -7.08 3.34
CA PHE A 185 3.90 -7.84 3.21
C PHE A 185 4.24 -9.33 3.13
N VAL A 186 3.67 -10.12 4.00
CA VAL A 186 3.87 -11.58 4.10
C VAL A 186 2.59 -12.30 3.68
N GLY A 187 2.72 -13.39 2.95
CA GLY A 187 1.60 -14.19 2.48
C GLY A 187 1.17 -13.89 1.05
N ASP A 188 0.03 -14.47 0.67
CA ASP A 188 -0.50 -14.37 -0.69
C ASP A 188 -1.13 -13.00 -0.99
N TYR A 189 -1.05 -12.60 -2.25
CA TYR A 189 -1.74 -11.44 -2.79
C TYR A 189 -3.12 -11.86 -3.33
N LEU A 190 -4.00 -10.89 -3.63
CA LEU A 190 -5.37 -11.17 -4.08
C LEU A 190 -5.48 -12.04 -5.33
N ILE A 191 -4.52 -11.94 -6.26
CA ILE A 191 -4.56 -12.61 -7.56
C ILE A 191 -3.26 -13.34 -7.93
N THR A 192 -2.23 -13.22 -7.13
CA THR A 192 -0.94 -13.90 -7.32
C THR A 192 -0.47 -14.49 -6.00
N GLY A 193 0.20 -15.63 -6.05
CA GLY A 193 0.88 -16.19 -4.88
C GLY A 193 2.03 -15.28 -4.45
N GLY A 194 2.26 -15.22 -3.15
CA GLY A 194 3.44 -14.63 -2.53
C GLY A 194 4.53 -15.68 -2.29
N GLN A 195 5.59 -15.26 -1.62
CA GLN A 195 6.62 -16.15 -1.10
C GLN A 195 6.10 -16.86 0.16
N PRO A 196 6.49 -18.13 0.42
CA PRO A 196 6.14 -18.81 1.66
C PRO A 196 6.55 -17.99 2.92
N ASN A 197 5.67 -17.91 3.90
CA ASN A 197 5.89 -17.11 5.11
C ASN A 197 7.20 -17.46 5.83
N GLU A 198 7.54 -18.74 5.86
CA GLU A 198 8.76 -19.26 6.50
C GLU A 198 10.04 -18.73 5.84
N GLU A 199 9.99 -18.48 4.53
CA GLU A 199 11.12 -17.88 3.80
C GLU A 199 11.26 -16.40 4.14
N ASP A 200 10.15 -15.67 4.30
CA ASP A 200 10.16 -14.28 4.73
C ASP A 200 10.69 -14.15 6.16
N TYR A 201 10.22 -14.98 7.09
CA TYR A 201 10.71 -14.98 8.47
C TYR A 201 12.19 -15.31 8.54
N ARG A 202 12.65 -16.32 7.83
CA ARG A 202 14.08 -16.66 7.74
C ARG A 202 14.91 -15.51 7.19
N MET A 203 14.45 -14.85 6.13
CA MET A 203 15.14 -13.70 5.54
C MET A 203 15.28 -12.56 6.57
N ILE A 204 14.26 -12.28 7.37
CA ILE A 204 14.27 -11.26 8.41
C ILE A 204 15.30 -11.63 9.51
N GLU A 205 15.28 -12.88 9.99
CA GLU A 205 16.20 -13.41 10.99
C GLU A 205 17.66 -13.39 10.50
N ASP A 206 17.92 -13.86 9.26
CA ASP A 206 19.27 -13.87 8.65
C ASP A 206 19.87 -12.46 8.53
N LEU A 207 19.02 -11.43 8.42
CA LEU A 207 19.43 -10.02 8.41
C LEU A 207 19.69 -9.45 9.81
N GLY A 208 19.41 -10.21 10.87
CA GLY A 208 19.51 -9.78 12.26
C GLY A 208 18.44 -8.80 12.69
N PHE A 209 17.26 -8.83 12.03
CA PHE A 209 16.10 -8.03 12.42
C PHE A 209 15.14 -8.84 13.29
N GLU A 210 14.40 -8.13 14.14
CA GLU A 210 13.30 -8.66 14.93
C GLU A 210 11.97 -8.15 14.37
N ILE A 211 10.93 -8.99 14.49
CA ILE A 211 9.57 -8.60 14.11
C ILE A 211 8.94 -7.90 15.30
N ASP A 212 8.52 -6.66 15.11
CA ASP A 212 7.78 -5.87 16.10
C ASP A 212 6.40 -6.51 16.35
N SER A 213 6.04 -6.72 17.62
CA SER A 213 4.84 -7.47 18.06
C SER A 213 3.72 -6.53 18.54
#